data_ab7fc887f5ac97c9205a7150c33c71b1
#
_entry.id   ab7fc887f5ac97c9205a7150c33c71b1
#
_cell.length_a   1.000
_cell.length_b   1.000
_cell.length_c   1.000
_cell.angle_alpha   90.00
_cell.angle_beta   90.00
_cell.angle_gamma   90.00
#
_symmetry.space_group_name_H-M   'P 1'
#
loop_
_entity.id
_entity.type
_entity.pdbx_description
1 polymer ?
#
loop_
_entity_poly.entity_id
_entity_poly.type
_entity_poly.pdbx_seq_one_letter_code
_entity_poly.pdbx_strand_id
1 'polypeptide(L)'
;MINFEIKHYGGAYPDVFEYKQDDVVDVKTYELLTGYDKNTGLDLNMPRYGTYRMTAKGDRIQTLWINDDQILWQKNWDAYETSENGVIYKDHPLVTKVRLLYQSYKTGDVEKIKANYTENTIFYDVMNSGIDEFKNLEEEFAQFDNYMEMFEIVDIKESGFPDVLDYSGDGAVVISWTDITFKNKKSGNTKTVSQHIQHWFNDEGEIMREDYYFNPAQLPQ
;
A
#
# COMPACT_ATOMS: atom_id res chain seq x y z
N MET A 1 10.30 -10.61 -20.47
CA MET A 1 11.17 -9.71 -19.69
C MET A 1 11.69 -8.60 -20.57
N ILE A 2 11.74 -7.38 -20.07
CA ILE A 2 12.29 -6.19 -20.74
C ILE A 2 13.41 -5.64 -19.86
N ASN A 3 14.44 -5.06 -20.47
CA ASN A 3 15.64 -4.55 -19.79
C ASN A 3 16.28 -5.58 -18.86
N PHE A 4 16.29 -6.85 -19.30
CA PHE A 4 16.83 -7.94 -18.51
C PHE A 4 18.35 -7.87 -18.48
N GLU A 5 18.91 -7.83 -17.29
CA GLU A 5 20.35 -7.86 -17.05
C GLU A 5 20.70 -8.88 -15.98
N ILE A 6 21.89 -9.45 -16.10
CA ILE A 6 22.51 -10.28 -15.07
C ILE A 6 23.82 -9.61 -14.68
N LYS A 7 23.97 -9.29 -13.39
CA LYS A 7 25.18 -8.66 -12.83
C LYS A 7 25.74 -9.50 -11.70
N HIS A 8 27.02 -9.36 -11.40
CA HIS A 8 27.57 -9.86 -10.15
C HIS A 8 26.94 -9.13 -8.97
N TYR A 9 26.45 -9.89 -7.98
CA TYR A 9 25.81 -9.34 -6.80
C TYR A 9 26.85 -8.92 -5.76
N GLY A 10 26.73 -7.68 -5.24
CA GLY A 10 27.62 -7.20 -4.18
C GLY A 10 29.10 -7.09 -4.56
N GLY A 11 29.43 -7.08 -5.84
CA GLY A 11 30.81 -7.05 -6.31
C GLY A 11 31.59 -8.35 -6.16
N ALA A 12 30.89 -9.45 -5.84
CA ALA A 12 31.52 -10.78 -5.74
C ALA A 12 31.99 -11.26 -7.12
N TYR A 13 33.19 -11.81 -7.16
CA TYR A 13 33.72 -12.48 -8.34
C TYR A 13 33.30 -13.96 -8.34
N PRO A 14 33.18 -14.59 -9.53
CA PRO A 14 32.96 -16.04 -9.62
C PRO A 14 34.10 -16.82 -8.97
N ASP A 15 33.75 -17.82 -8.18
CA ASP A 15 34.69 -18.77 -7.61
C ASP A 15 34.78 -20.01 -8.48
N VAL A 16 36.00 -20.49 -8.71
CA VAL A 16 36.27 -21.67 -9.52
C VAL A 16 36.82 -22.82 -8.67
N PHE A 17 36.16 -23.96 -8.73
CA PHE A 17 36.56 -25.19 -8.05
C PHE A 17 36.87 -26.30 -9.05
N GLU A 18 38.12 -26.76 -9.11
CA GLU A 18 38.56 -27.87 -9.95
C GLU A 18 38.49 -29.18 -9.19
N TYR A 19 37.73 -30.12 -9.68
CA TYR A 19 37.65 -31.49 -9.14
C TYR A 19 38.44 -32.44 -10.01
N LYS A 20 39.73 -32.61 -9.68
CA LYS A 20 40.69 -33.40 -10.50
C LYS A 20 40.32 -34.88 -10.68
N GLN A 21 39.57 -35.45 -9.69
CA GLN A 21 39.14 -36.86 -9.79
C GLN A 21 38.00 -37.08 -10.78
N ASP A 22 37.14 -36.05 -10.94
CA ASP A 22 35.94 -36.16 -11.75
C ASP A 22 36.10 -35.47 -13.13
N ASP A 23 37.25 -34.86 -13.37
CA ASP A 23 37.56 -34.10 -14.58
C ASP A 23 36.49 -33.01 -14.91
N VAL A 24 36.04 -32.32 -13.89
CA VAL A 24 35.05 -31.25 -13.99
C VAL A 24 35.49 -30.00 -13.24
N VAL A 25 34.92 -28.86 -13.65
CA VAL A 25 35.13 -27.56 -13.02
C VAL A 25 33.78 -26.98 -12.66
N ASP A 26 33.59 -26.59 -11.38
CA ASP A 26 32.43 -25.86 -10.95
C ASP A 26 32.76 -24.36 -10.81
N VAL A 27 32.00 -23.53 -11.50
CA VAL A 27 32.03 -22.07 -11.37
C VAL A 27 30.83 -21.67 -10.54
N LYS A 28 31.08 -21.06 -9.39
CA LYS A 28 30.04 -20.56 -8.50
C LYS A 28 29.92 -19.06 -8.61
N THR A 29 28.69 -18.58 -8.76
CA THR A 29 28.41 -17.16 -8.98
C THR A 29 27.38 -16.65 -7.99
N TYR A 30 27.53 -15.40 -7.59
CA TYR A 30 26.48 -14.59 -6.97
C TYR A 30 26.01 -13.55 -7.98
N GLU A 31 24.75 -13.62 -8.34
CA GLU A 31 24.19 -12.82 -9.42
C GLU A 31 22.97 -12.03 -8.96
N LEU A 32 22.77 -10.88 -9.56
CA LEU A 32 21.55 -10.10 -9.45
C LEU A 32 20.89 -10.04 -10.81
N LEU A 33 19.66 -10.55 -10.90
CA LEU A 33 18.82 -10.43 -12.08
C LEU A 33 17.95 -9.20 -11.93
N THR A 34 17.99 -8.31 -12.93
CA THR A 34 17.16 -7.11 -12.97
C THR A 34 16.39 -7.02 -14.28
N GLY A 35 15.30 -6.28 -14.28
CA GLY A 35 14.42 -6.08 -15.43
C GLY A 35 12.98 -5.94 -14.98
N TYR A 36 12.03 -6.08 -15.90
CA TYR A 36 10.61 -6.17 -15.55
C TYR A 36 9.86 -7.11 -16.49
N ASP A 37 8.77 -7.66 -16.00
CA ASP A 37 7.88 -8.46 -16.82
C ASP A 37 7.02 -7.55 -17.71
N LYS A 38 7.03 -7.81 -19.02
CA LYS A 38 6.32 -6.98 -20.00
C LYS A 38 4.80 -7.05 -19.92
N ASN A 39 4.25 -8.10 -19.33
CA ASN A 39 2.81 -8.33 -19.28
C ASN A 39 2.21 -7.83 -17.97
N THR A 40 2.95 -7.96 -16.85
CA THR A 40 2.49 -7.56 -15.52
C THR A 40 3.06 -6.22 -15.06
N GLY A 41 4.16 -5.76 -15.67
CA GLY A 41 4.87 -4.56 -15.25
C GLY A 41 5.70 -4.74 -13.97
N LEU A 42 5.69 -5.93 -13.36
CA LEU A 42 6.43 -6.18 -12.13
C LEU A 42 7.94 -6.13 -12.36
N ASP A 43 8.62 -5.42 -11.48
CA ASP A 43 10.06 -5.36 -11.44
C ASP A 43 10.65 -6.69 -10.99
N LEU A 44 11.71 -7.11 -11.68
CA LEU A 44 12.57 -8.19 -11.26
C LEU A 44 13.83 -7.59 -10.63
N ASN A 45 14.07 -7.90 -9.37
CA ASN A 45 15.29 -7.54 -8.64
C ASN A 45 15.65 -8.73 -7.74
N MET A 46 16.22 -9.77 -8.35
CA MET A 46 16.35 -11.08 -7.74
C MET A 46 17.80 -11.51 -7.60
N PRO A 47 18.30 -11.56 -6.36
CA PRO A 47 19.57 -12.23 -6.07
C PRO A 47 19.44 -13.73 -6.33
N ARG A 48 20.46 -14.32 -6.93
CA ARG A 48 20.54 -15.77 -7.07
C ARG A 48 21.96 -16.28 -6.90
N TYR A 49 22.07 -17.53 -6.51
CA TYR A 49 23.30 -18.26 -6.45
C TYR A 49 23.31 -19.33 -7.53
N GLY A 50 24.31 -19.29 -8.41
CA GLY A 50 24.48 -20.24 -9.51
C GLY A 50 25.71 -21.14 -9.28
N THR A 51 25.56 -22.41 -9.62
CA THR A 51 26.71 -23.34 -9.78
C THR A 51 26.66 -23.87 -11.21
N TYR A 52 27.67 -23.53 -11.97
CA TYR A 52 27.84 -23.94 -13.37
C TYR A 52 28.90 -25.03 -13.41
N ARG A 53 28.49 -26.30 -13.58
CA ARG A 53 29.42 -27.40 -13.79
C ARG A 53 29.85 -27.44 -15.23
N MET A 54 31.13 -27.34 -15.47
CA MET A 54 31.72 -27.29 -16.80
C MET A 54 32.55 -28.55 -17.09
N THR A 55 32.81 -28.81 -18.35
CA THR A 55 33.84 -29.78 -18.75
C THR A 55 35.21 -29.37 -18.21
N ALA A 56 36.15 -30.31 -18.11
CA ALA A 56 37.53 -30.03 -17.67
C ALA A 56 38.21 -28.92 -18.50
N LYS A 57 37.83 -28.78 -19.78
CA LYS A 57 38.32 -27.72 -20.65
C LYS A 57 37.69 -26.35 -20.38
N GLY A 58 36.61 -26.30 -19.57
CA GLY A 58 35.87 -25.07 -19.29
C GLY A 58 35.10 -24.50 -20.49
N ASP A 59 34.94 -25.29 -21.56
CA ASP A 59 34.34 -24.83 -22.83
C ASP A 59 32.83 -25.06 -22.94
N ARG A 60 32.25 -25.88 -22.04
CA ARG A 60 30.81 -26.20 -22.04
C ARG A 60 30.26 -26.35 -20.62
N ILE A 61 29.07 -25.86 -20.44
CA ILE A 61 28.27 -26.12 -19.23
C ILE A 61 27.62 -27.49 -19.39
N GLN A 62 27.85 -28.37 -18.44
CA GLN A 62 27.23 -29.70 -18.37
C GLN A 62 25.97 -29.68 -17.52
N THR A 63 26.02 -28.97 -16.38
CA THR A 63 24.92 -28.88 -15.44
C THR A 63 24.89 -27.49 -14.83
N LEU A 64 23.68 -27.02 -14.58
CA LEU A 64 23.44 -25.75 -13.93
C LEU A 64 22.50 -25.98 -12.74
N TRP A 65 22.94 -25.58 -11.56
CA TRP A 65 22.11 -25.50 -10.35
C TRP A 65 21.91 -24.04 -10.00
N ILE A 66 20.65 -23.65 -9.85
CA ILE A 66 20.25 -22.30 -9.50
C ILE A 66 19.49 -22.34 -8.18
N ASN A 67 19.90 -21.48 -7.25
CA ASN A 67 19.14 -21.16 -6.06
C ASN A 67 18.76 -19.69 -6.12
N ASP A 68 17.50 -19.41 -6.25
CA ASP A 68 16.92 -18.07 -6.32
C ASP A 68 15.79 -17.90 -5.29
N ASP A 69 15.30 -16.68 -5.18
CA ASP A 69 14.25 -16.35 -4.21
C ASP A 69 12.88 -16.82 -4.75
N GLN A 70 12.39 -17.90 -4.17
CA GLN A 70 11.09 -18.47 -4.53
C GLN A 70 9.92 -17.54 -4.19
N ILE A 71 10.05 -16.67 -3.18
CA ILE A 71 9.01 -15.71 -2.82
C ILE A 71 8.85 -14.66 -3.92
N LEU A 72 9.97 -14.19 -4.48
CA LEU A 72 9.93 -13.25 -5.62
C LEU A 72 9.35 -13.91 -6.87
N TRP A 73 9.65 -15.18 -7.12
CA TRP A 73 9.01 -15.92 -8.20
C TRP A 73 7.52 -16.09 -7.96
N GLN A 74 7.10 -16.41 -6.73
CA GLN A 74 5.69 -16.56 -6.40
C GLN A 74 4.92 -15.26 -6.66
N LYS A 75 5.43 -14.10 -6.20
CA LYS A 75 4.82 -12.80 -6.50
C LYS A 75 4.66 -12.55 -8.01
N ASN A 76 5.64 -12.98 -8.80
CA ASN A 76 5.56 -12.83 -10.25
C ASN A 76 4.49 -13.74 -10.87
N TRP A 77 4.29 -14.95 -10.33
CA TRP A 77 3.22 -15.86 -10.75
C TRP A 77 1.86 -15.35 -10.31
N ASP A 78 1.73 -14.90 -9.06
CA ASP A 78 0.48 -14.36 -8.50
C ASP A 78 -0.04 -13.17 -9.31
N ALA A 79 0.85 -12.39 -9.91
CA ALA A 79 0.47 -11.27 -10.77
C ALA A 79 -0.23 -11.68 -12.09
N TYR A 80 -0.16 -12.96 -12.48
CA TYR A 80 -0.93 -13.51 -13.59
C TYR A 80 -2.27 -14.11 -13.16
N GLU A 81 -2.49 -14.25 -11.85
CA GLU A 81 -3.72 -14.80 -11.31
C GLU A 81 -4.76 -13.70 -11.12
N THR A 82 -6.01 -14.05 -11.34
CA THR A 82 -7.13 -13.16 -10.99
C THR A 82 -7.45 -13.37 -9.52
N SER A 83 -7.44 -12.28 -8.73
CA SER A 83 -7.91 -12.35 -7.35
C SER A 83 -9.42 -12.65 -7.37
N GLU A 84 -9.81 -13.81 -6.86
CA GLU A 84 -11.23 -14.18 -6.68
C GLU A 84 -11.79 -13.65 -5.35
N ASN A 85 -10.94 -13.04 -4.50
CA ASN A 85 -11.28 -12.64 -3.14
C ASN A 85 -11.77 -11.19 -3.02
N GLY A 86 -11.70 -10.41 -4.07
CA GLY A 86 -12.21 -9.03 -4.09
C GLY A 86 -13.69 -9.01 -4.47
N VAL A 87 -14.54 -8.60 -3.55
CA VAL A 87 -15.96 -8.33 -3.83
C VAL A 87 -16.20 -6.83 -3.66
N ILE A 88 -16.77 -6.20 -4.69
CA ILE A 88 -17.17 -4.80 -4.61
C ILE A 88 -18.63 -4.77 -4.17
N TYR A 89 -18.89 -4.23 -2.98
CA TYR A 89 -20.22 -4.12 -2.41
C TYR A 89 -20.78 -2.72 -2.60
N LYS A 90 -22.03 -2.63 -3.08
CA LYS A 90 -22.80 -1.38 -3.10
C LYS A 90 -23.56 -1.14 -1.78
N ASP A 91 -23.94 -2.23 -1.12
CA ASP A 91 -24.61 -2.22 0.18
C ASP A 91 -23.85 -3.14 1.13
N HIS A 92 -23.17 -2.54 2.08
CA HIS A 92 -22.35 -3.25 3.05
C HIS A 92 -22.42 -2.55 4.41
N PRO A 93 -22.43 -3.28 5.56
CA PRO A 93 -22.48 -2.66 6.87
C PRO A 93 -21.39 -1.61 7.13
N LEU A 94 -20.17 -1.84 6.63
CA LEU A 94 -19.08 -0.89 6.77
C LEU A 94 -19.28 0.39 5.95
N VAL A 95 -19.93 0.33 4.77
CA VAL A 95 -20.35 1.52 4.02
C VAL A 95 -21.34 2.33 4.85
N THR A 96 -22.33 1.66 5.44
CA THR A 96 -23.30 2.31 6.32
C THR A 96 -22.59 2.96 7.52
N LYS A 97 -21.59 2.28 8.10
CA LYS A 97 -20.79 2.82 9.21
C LYS A 97 -20.04 4.09 8.80
N VAL A 98 -19.38 4.11 7.64
CA VAL A 98 -18.69 5.31 7.12
C VAL A 98 -19.69 6.46 6.88
N ARG A 99 -20.88 6.16 6.33
CA ARG A 99 -21.94 7.18 6.17
C ARG A 99 -22.39 7.76 7.49
N LEU A 100 -22.58 6.94 8.52
CA LEU A 100 -22.92 7.40 9.86
C LEU A 100 -21.78 8.19 10.51
N LEU A 101 -20.55 7.82 10.26
CA LEU A 101 -19.36 8.60 10.67
C LEU A 101 -19.40 10.00 10.05
N TYR A 102 -19.68 10.14 8.74
CA TYR A 102 -19.83 11.45 8.09
C TYR A 102 -21.00 12.27 8.68
N GLN A 103 -22.11 11.63 9.06
CA GLN A 103 -23.17 12.34 9.76
C GLN A 103 -22.72 12.84 11.14
N SER A 104 -21.88 12.06 11.83
CA SER A 104 -21.32 12.49 13.13
C SER A 104 -20.38 13.69 12.98
N TYR A 105 -19.54 13.72 11.94
CA TYR A 105 -18.73 14.90 11.58
C TYR A 105 -19.60 16.12 11.26
N LYS A 106 -20.67 15.94 10.50
CA LYS A 106 -21.59 17.02 10.13
C LYS A 106 -22.33 17.60 11.33
N THR A 107 -22.64 16.79 12.32
CA THR A 107 -23.31 17.22 13.56
C THR A 107 -22.35 17.65 14.66
N GLY A 108 -21.06 17.44 14.49
CA GLY A 108 -20.03 17.75 15.48
C GLY A 108 -20.08 16.83 16.72
N ASP A 109 -20.63 15.61 16.58
CA ASP A 109 -20.75 14.65 17.69
C ASP A 109 -19.43 13.88 17.86
N VAL A 110 -18.49 14.51 18.56
CA VAL A 110 -17.10 14.01 18.74
C VAL A 110 -17.07 12.62 19.37
N GLU A 111 -17.96 12.33 20.32
CA GLU A 111 -17.99 11.03 20.99
C GLU A 111 -18.40 9.92 20.01
N LYS A 112 -19.40 10.18 19.16
CA LYS A 112 -19.76 9.22 18.11
C LYS A 112 -18.69 9.09 17.05
N ILE A 113 -17.95 10.15 16.73
CA ILE A 113 -16.82 10.06 15.81
C ILE A 113 -15.79 9.12 16.42
N LYS A 114 -15.32 9.39 17.66
CA LYS A 114 -14.29 8.59 18.35
C LYS A 114 -14.67 7.12 18.51
N ALA A 115 -15.94 6.83 18.76
CA ALA A 115 -16.43 5.46 18.95
C ALA A 115 -16.29 4.55 17.69
N ASN A 116 -15.89 5.08 16.55
CA ASN A 116 -15.63 4.29 15.35
C ASN A 116 -14.19 3.77 15.24
N TYR A 117 -13.28 4.28 16.05
CA TYR A 117 -11.85 4.04 15.96
C TYR A 117 -11.36 3.16 17.11
N THR A 118 -10.31 2.37 16.86
CA THR A 118 -9.57 1.67 17.92
C THR A 118 -8.66 2.65 18.68
N GLU A 119 -8.22 2.28 19.89
CA GLU A 119 -7.25 3.07 20.64
C GLU A 119 -5.91 3.26 19.89
N ASN A 120 -5.55 2.29 19.07
CA ASN A 120 -4.29 2.26 18.33
C ASN A 120 -4.45 2.68 16.86
N THR A 121 -5.55 3.34 16.52
CA THR A 121 -5.78 3.81 15.15
C THR A 121 -4.67 4.77 14.72
N ILE A 122 -4.20 4.58 13.49
CA ILE A 122 -3.23 5.47 12.86
C ILE A 122 -3.88 6.23 11.71
N PHE A 123 -3.47 7.48 11.55
CA PHE A 123 -3.96 8.39 10.51
C PHE A 123 -2.81 8.82 9.63
N TYR A 124 -3.00 8.74 8.33
CA TYR A 124 -2.03 9.16 7.34
C TYR A 124 -2.59 10.27 6.45
N ASP A 125 -2.04 11.47 6.63
CA ASP A 125 -2.33 12.61 5.78
C ASP A 125 -1.42 12.55 4.54
N VAL A 126 -1.92 11.91 3.49
CA VAL A 126 -1.12 11.63 2.28
C VAL A 126 -0.60 12.90 1.60
N MET A 127 -1.30 14.03 1.76
CA MET A 127 -0.92 15.28 1.10
C MET A 127 0.11 16.11 1.88
N ASN A 128 0.21 15.91 3.19
CA ASN A 128 0.96 16.83 4.06
C ASN A 128 1.99 16.12 4.94
N SER A 129 1.91 14.79 5.08
CA SER A 129 2.88 13.98 5.82
C SER A 129 3.98 13.44 4.92
N GLY A 130 5.17 13.22 5.50
CA GLY A 130 6.20 12.40 4.86
C GLY A 130 5.82 10.91 4.85
N ILE A 131 6.56 10.12 4.10
CA ILE A 131 6.41 8.65 4.13
C ILE A 131 6.71 8.18 5.56
N ASP A 132 5.86 7.29 6.09
CA ASP A 132 5.95 6.75 7.45
C ASP A 132 5.69 7.75 8.59
N GLU A 133 5.17 8.93 8.29
CA GLU A 133 4.70 9.89 9.29
C GLU A 133 3.20 9.71 9.55
N PHE A 134 2.88 9.00 10.61
CA PHE A 134 1.51 8.72 11.04
C PHE A 134 1.18 9.52 12.30
N LYS A 135 -0.08 9.95 12.41
CA LYS A 135 -0.64 10.49 13.64
C LYS A 135 -1.39 9.40 14.38
N ASN A 136 -1.36 9.46 15.70
CA ASN A 136 -2.24 8.67 16.55
C ASN A 136 -3.61 9.34 16.72
N LEU A 137 -4.51 8.68 17.43
CA LEU A 137 -5.87 9.16 17.66
C LEU A 137 -5.91 10.54 18.39
N GLU A 138 -5.06 10.75 19.38
CA GLU A 138 -5.00 11.98 20.15
C GLU A 138 -4.53 13.17 19.29
N GLU A 139 -3.46 12.95 18.50
CA GLU A 139 -2.90 13.97 17.60
C GLU A 139 -3.89 14.37 16.51
N GLU A 140 -4.59 13.39 15.92
CA GLU A 140 -5.58 13.67 14.87
C GLU A 140 -6.78 14.45 15.42
N PHE A 141 -7.32 14.07 16.60
CA PHE A 141 -8.43 14.80 17.19
C PHE A 141 -8.04 16.18 17.71
N ALA A 142 -6.81 16.37 18.20
CA ALA A 142 -6.31 17.71 18.53
C ALA A 142 -6.23 18.61 17.28
N GLN A 143 -5.83 18.06 16.14
CA GLN A 143 -5.84 18.80 14.87
C GLN A 143 -7.28 19.10 14.41
N PHE A 144 -8.20 18.14 14.52
CA PHE A 144 -9.60 18.32 14.19
C PHE A 144 -10.24 19.44 15.04
N ASP A 145 -9.98 19.45 16.34
CA ASP A 145 -10.49 20.50 17.23
C ASP A 145 -9.99 21.89 16.80
N ASN A 146 -8.71 22.02 16.45
CA ASN A 146 -8.15 23.26 15.91
C ASN A 146 -8.85 23.72 14.62
N TYR A 147 -9.19 22.78 13.72
CA TYR A 147 -9.98 23.10 12.53
C TYR A 147 -11.39 23.52 12.88
N MET A 148 -12.03 22.85 13.85
CA MET A 148 -13.39 23.18 14.28
C MET A 148 -13.46 24.49 15.05
N GLU A 149 -12.38 25.00 15.62
CA GLU A 149 -12.34 26.38 16.13
C GLU A 149 -12.48 27.43 15.03
N MET A 150 -11.85 27.17 13.87
CA MET A 150 -11.81 28.10 12.74
C MET A 150 -12.94 27.94 11.74
N PHE A 151 -13.43 26.72 11.58
CA PHE A 151 -14.38 26.35 10.56
C PHE A 151 -15.61 25.64 11.13
N GLU A 152 -16.68 25.67 10.36
CA GLU A 152 -17.90 24.88 10.56
C GLU A 152 -18.06 23.96 9.34
N ILE A 153 -18.35 22.69 9.57
CA ILE A 153 -18.75 21.77 8.50
C ILE A 153 -20.23 22.01 8.24
N VAL A 154 -20.54 22.59 7.10
CA VAL A 154 -21.91 22.92 6.69
C VAL A 154 -22.60 21.73 6.05
N ASP A 155 -21.86 20.98 5.23
CA ASP A 155 -22.38 19.81 4.53
C ASP A 155 -21.26 18.84 4.17
N ILE A 156 -21.61 17.56 4.09
CA ILE A 156 -20.77 16.49 3.55
C ILE A 156 -21.63 15.71 2.55
N LYS A 157 -21.19 15.64 1.32
CA LYS A 157 -21.86 14.88 0.25
C LYS A 157 -20.95 13.81 -0.30
N GLU A 158 -21.48 12.62 -0.50
CA GLU A 158 -20.79 11.59 -1.24
C GLU A 158 -20.66 12.00 -2.70
N SER A 159 -19.47 11.83 -3.26
CA SER A 159 -19.20 11.96 -4.70
C SER A 159 -19.09 10.54 -5.28
N GLY A 160 -20.18 10.04 -5.86
CA GLY A 160 -20.31 8.64 -6.25
C GLY A 160 -20.82 7.74 -5.11
N PHE A 161 -20.33 6.52 -5.05
CA PHE A 161 -20.64 5.55 -4.00
C PHE A 161 -19.36 5.12 -3.30
N PRO A 162 -19.36 4.97 -1.95
CA PRO A 162 -18.28 4.30 -1.27
C PRO A 162 -18.19 2.84 -1.71
N ASP A 163 -16.97 2.38 -1.97
CA ASP A 163 -16.68 1.00 -2.33
C ASP A 163 -16.09 0.26 -1.13
N VAL A 164 -16.46 -1.01 -0.95
CA VAL A 164 -15.82 -1.90 0.01
C VAL A 164 -15.00 -2.93 -0.73
N LEU A 165 -13.74 -3.06 -0.34
CA LEU A 165 -12.89 -4.18 -0.71
C LEU A 165 -12.72 -5.07 0.52
N ASP A 166 -13.24 -6.30 0.44
CA ASP A 166 -13.12 -7.31 1.48
C ASP A 166 -12.00 -8.28 1.07
N TYR A 167 -10.94 -8.34 1.86
CA TYR A 167 -9.76 -9.13 1.57
C TYR A 167 -9.77 -10.51 2.25
N SER A 168 -10.92 -11.05 2.56
CA SER A 168 -11.10 -12.42 3.07
C SER A 168 -10.04 -12.89 4.08
N GLY A 169 -10.09 -12.34 5.28
CA GLY A 169 -9.17 -12.70 6.38
C GLY A 169 -8.05 -11.71 6.65
N ASP A 170 -7.89 -10.70 5.78
CA ASP A 170 -6.92 -9.60 5.96
C ASP A 170 -7.60 -8.26 6.27
N GLY A 171 -8.89 -8.30 6.66
CA GLY A 171 -9.70 -7.12 6.95
C GLY A 171 -10.40 -6.56 5.71
N ALA A 172 -11.07 -5.43 5.89
CA ALA A 172 -11.78 -4.73 4.84
C ALA A 172 -11.39 -3.26 4.77
N VAL A 173 -11.46 -2.68 3.58
CA VAL A 173 -11.26 -1.25 3.39
C VAL A 173 -12.49 -0.62 2.72
N VAL A 174 -12.96 0.50 3.27
CA VAL A 174 -13.97 1.35 2.61
C VAL A 174 -13.27 2.52 1.96
N ILE A 175 -13.41 2.62 0.65
CA ILE A 175 -12.88 3.71 -0.15
C ILE A 175 -14.01 4.67 -0.48
N SER A 176 -13.83 5.95 -0.18
CA SER A 176 -14.87 6.96 -0.37
C SER A 176 -14.33 8.28 -0.92
N TRP A 177 -15.19 8.97 -1.62
CA TRP A 177 -14.96 10.34 -2.09
C TRP A 177 -16.09 11.22 -1.55
N THR A 178 -15.72 12.35 -0.95
CA THR A 178 -16.68 13.28 -0.37
C THR A 178 -16.37 14.71 -0.77
N ASP A 179 -17.43 15.50 -0.91
CA ASP A 179 -17.36 16.94 -1.07
C ASP A 179 -17.81 17.58 0.25
N ILE A 180 -16.88 18.19 0.99
CA ILE A 180 -17.12 18.80 2.28
C ILE A 180 -17.23 20.31 2.09
N THR A 181 -18.35 20.89 2.53
CA THR A 181 -18.53 22.33 2.53
C THR A 181 -18.17 22.90 3.91
N PHE A 182 -17.09 23.66 3.93
CA PHE A 182 -16.64 24.40 5.13
C PHE A 182 -17.11 25.85 5.07
N LYS A 183 -17.36 26.40 6.25
CA LYS A 183 -17.59 27.84 6.46
C LYS A 183 -16.57 28.38 7.44
N ASN A 184 -15.85 29.41 7.05
CA ASN A 184 -14.95 30.12 7.97
C ASN A 184 -15.79 30.91 8.98
N LYS A 185 -15.63 30.64 10.26
CA LYS A 185 -16.43 31.27 11.33
C LYS A 185 -16.18 32.76 11.46
N LYS A 186 -14.98 33.24 11.08
CA LYS A 186 -14.59 34.64 11.19
C LYS A 186 -15.07 35.48 9.99
N SER A 187 -14.82 35.00 8.77
CA SER A 187 -15.16 35.73 7.54
C SER A 187 -16.57 35.43 7.06
N GLY A 188 -17.18 34.29 7.44
CA GLY A 188 -18.45 33.81 6.93
C GLY A 188 -18.37 33.18 5.54
N ASN A 189 -17.21 33.18 4.91
CA ASN A 189 -17.01 32.61 3.58
C ASN A 189 -17.17 31.08 3.60
N THR A 190 -17.77 30.55 2.55
CA THR A 190 -17.94 29.09 2.38
C THR A 190 -17.15 28.58 1.18
N LYS A 191 -16.67 27.35 1.27
CA LYS A 191 -16.02 26.66 0.17
C LYS A 191 -16.21 25.16 0.29
N THR A 192 -16.45 24.51 -0.84
CA THR A 192 -16.50 23.06 -0.93
C THR A 192 -15.13 22.52 -1.36
N VAL A 193 -14.66 21.53 -0.64
CA VAL A 193 -13.37 20.85 -0.87
C VAL A 193 -13.65 19.38 -1.04
N SER A 194 -13.10 18.79 -2.09
CA SER A 194 -13.18 17.35 -2.33
C SER A 194 -12.11 16.62 -1.50
N GLN A 195 -12.50 15.48 -0.96
CA GLN A 195 -11.65 14.61 -0.16
C GLN A 195 -11.81 13.17 -0.60
N HIS A 196 -10.73 12.42 -0.53
CA HIS A 196 -10.70 10.97 -0.70
C HIS A 196 -10.19 10.33 0.58
N ILE A 197 -10.87 9.28 1.05
CA ILE A 197 -10.50 8.58 2.28
C ILE A 197 -10.57 7.08 2.07
N GLN A 198 -9.61 6.38 2.66
CA GLN A 198 -9.59 4.94 2.83
C GLN A 198 -9.68 4.62 4.32
N HIS A 199 -10.78 3.96 4.74
CA HIS A 199 -10.97 3.50 6.10
C HIS A 199 -10.68 2.01 6.16
N TRP A 200 -9.67 1.60 6.90
CA TRP A 200 -9.26 0.21 7.10
C TRP A 200 -9.90 -0.32 8.39
N PHE A 201 -10.60 -1.42 8.28
CA PHE A 201 -11.37 -2.00 9.38
C PHE A 201 -10.75 -3.30 9.88
N ASN A 202 -10.82 -3.52 11.20
CA ASN A 202 -10.57 -4.82 11.80
C ASN A 202 -11.81 -5.73 11.69
N ASP A 203 -11.70 -6.96 12.19
CA ASP A 203 -12.79 -7.95 12.13
C ASP A 203 -14.00 -7.56 13.00
N GLU A 204 -13.80 -6.72 14.02
CA GLU A 204 -14.85 -6.18 14.88
C GLU A 204 -15.59 -4.99 14.22
N GLY A 205 -15.10 -4.57 13.05
CA GLY A 205 -15.66 -3.46 12.30
C GLY A 205 -15.29 -2.10 12.88
N GLU A 206 -14.18 -1.97 13.58
CA GLU A 206 -13.62 -0.71 14.04
C GLU A 206 -12.53 -0.24 13.06
N ILE A 207 -12.39 1.07 12.90
CA ILE A 207 -11.37 1.66 12.06
C ILE A 207 -10.02 1.58 12.78
N MET A 208 -9.05 0.88 12.15
CA MET A 208 -7.69 0.73 12.66
C MET A 208 -6.69 1.62 11.93
N ARG A 209 -7.03 2.09 10.75
CA ARG A 209 -6.22 3.02 9.97
C ARG A 209 -7.12 3.86 9.06
N GLU A 210 -6.75 5.12 8.88
CA GLU A 210 -7.38 6.03 7.95
C GLU A 210 -6.31 6.75 7.12
N ASP A 211 -6.37 6.60 5.79
CA ASP A 211 -5.53 7.34 4.86
C ASP A 211 -6.40 8.37 4.15
N TYR A 212 -6.09 9.65 4.29
CA TYR A 212 -6.89 10.69 3.67
C TYR A 212 -6.07 11.64 2.80
N TYR A 213 -6.72 12.05 1.73
CA TYR A 213 -6.21 12.99 0.75
C TYR A 213 -7.02 14.28 0.88
N PHE A 214 -6.52 15.20 1.65
CA PHE A 214 -7.16 16.48 1.94
C PHE A 214 -6.17 17.63 1.76
N ASN A 215 -6.56 18.67 1.02
CA ASN A 215 -5.70 19.84 0.83
C ASN A 215 -6.21 21.03 1.65
N PRO A 216 -5.63 21.32 2.82
CA PRO A 216 -6.06 22.41 3.68
C PRO A 216 -5.88 23.81 3.07
N ALA A 217 -5.03 23.97 2.05
CA ALA A 217 -4.90 25.23 1.30
C ALA A 217 -6.18 25.60 0.54
N GLN A 218 -7.10 24.65 0.36
CA GLN A 218 -8.39 24.90 -0.28
C GLN A 218 -9.48 25.39 0.69
N LEU A 219 -9.23 25.44 1.98
CA LEU A 219 -10.18 25.93 2.96
C LEU A 219 -10.55 27.42 2.73
N PRO A 220 -11.75 27.85 3.13
CA PRO A 220 -12.18 29.24 2.94
C PRO A 220 -11.35 30.19 3.80
N GLN A 221 -10.88 31.28 3.18
CA GLN A 221 -10.11 32.33 3.86
C GLN A 221 -11.03 33.33 4.57
#